data_69c0e5ce3da74f2d7c0964ee932378b6
#
_entry.id   69c0e5ce3da74f2d7c0964ee932378b6
#
_cell.length_a   1.000
_cell.length_b   1.000
_cell.length_c   1.000
_cell.angle_alpha   90.00
_cell.angle_beta   90.00
_cell.angle_gamma   90.00
#
_symmetry.space_group_name_H-M   'P 1'
#
loop_
_entity.id
_entity.type
_entity.pdbx_description
1 polymer ?
#
loop_
_entity_poly.entity_id
_entity_poly.type
_entity_poly.pdbx_seq_one_letter_code
_entity_poly.pdbx_strand_id
1 'polypeptide(L)'
;MQKQQTIMTRAAAKDYVPIVQQACNKVIGFSELYKEMERSISINGKSKSALINYSRQLAHLALHYNCMPLDLDTDQVMDYLHLVKSRGAESASFFNFTVHGMRYACKMRGLEYTQFSLPGLKGPRKLPIVLNGSEVKALLRACKLLKHRLIIGLCYGCGLRSSEVQHLQPSHVDL
;
A
#
# COMPACT_ATOMS: atom_id res chain seq x y z
N MET A 1 -29.30 -20.80 -5.88
CA MET A 1 -27.85 -21.02 -5.86
C MET A 1 -27.01 -19.83 -5.40
N GLN A 2 -27.52 -18.58 -5.35
CA GLN A 2 -26.74 -17.39 -4.92
C GLN A 2 -26.58 -17.19 -3.41
N LYS A 3 -27.39 -17.80 -2.56
CA LYS A 3 -27.30 -17.65 -1.09
C LYS A 3 -26.19 -18.50 -0.42
N GLN A 4 -25.69 -19.54 -1.08
CA GLN A 4 -24.62 -20.39 -0.52
C GLN A 4 -23.21 -19.79 -0.72
N GLN A 5 -22.98 -18.97 -1.76
CA GLN A 5 -21.70 -18.29 -1.96
C GLN A 5 -21.42 -17.16 -0.96
N THR A 6 -22.46 -16.49 -0.45
CA THR A 6 -22.31 -15.40 0.52
C THR A 6 -21.94 -15.89 1.93
N ILE A 7 -22.26 -17.14 2.26
CA ILE A 7 -21.94 -17.72 3.59
C ILE A 7 -20.50 -18.23 3.65
N MET A 8 -19.95 -18.71 2.54
CA MET A 8 -18.54 -19.17 2.48
C MET A 8 -17.52 -18.03 2.64
N THR A 9 -17.84 -16.82 2.18
CA THR A 9 -16.95 -15.66 2.31
C THR A 9 -16.86 -15.13 3.74
N ARG A 10 -17.86 -15.35 4.58
CA ARG A 10 -17.87 -14.90 5.99
C ARG A 10 -17.15 -15.84 6.96
N ALA A 11 -17.10 -17.13 6.67
CA ALA A 11 -16.39 -18.13 7.49
C ALA A 11 -14.87 -18.07 7.29
N ALA A 12 -14.40 -17.73 6.08
CA ALA A 12 -12.96 -17.58 5.77
C ALA A 12 -12.31 -16.32 6.36
N ALA A 13 -13.10 -15.37 6.89
CA ALA A 13 -12.59 -14.13 7.48
C ALA A 13 -12.11 -14.29 8.92
N LYS A 14 -12.35 -15.44 9.57
CA LYS A 14 -12.09 -15.62 11.00
C LYS A 14 -10.64 -15.98 11.34
N ASP A 15 -9.85 -16.45 10.36
CA ASP A 15 -8.45 -16.86 10.57
C ASP A 15 -7.45 -16.12 9.67
N TYR A 16 -7.81 -14.93 9.15
CA TYR A 16 -6.89 -14.14 8.35
C TYR A 16 -5.83 -13.49 9.22
N VAL A 17 -4.64 -14.08 9.26
CA VAL A 17 -3.46 -13.48 9.89
C VAL A 17 -2.80 -12.54 8.86
N PRO A 18 -2.61 -11.25 9.18
CA PRO A 18 -1.92 -10.31 8.30
C PRO A 18 -0.54 -10.84 7.91
N ILE A 19 -0.13 -10.62 6.66
CA ILE A 19 1.11 -11.21 6.11
C ILE A 19 2.36 -10.82 6.91
N VAL A 20 2.40 -9.59 7.43
CA VAL A 20 3.49 -9.13 8.31
C VAL A 20 3.56 -9.96 9.59
N GLN A 21 2.40 -10.27 10.19
CA GLN A 21 2.34 -11.12 11.37
C GLN A 21 2.76 -12.56 11.07
N GLN A 22 2.41 -13.08 9.89
CA GLN A 22 2.88 -14.41 9.45
C GLN A 22 4.41 -14.42 9.31
N ALA A 23 5.01 -13.38 8.73
CA ALA A 23 6.46 -13.26 8.61
C ALA A 23 7.14 -13.14 9.99
N CYS A 24 6.57 -12.35 10.92
CA CYS A 24 7.07 -12.26 12.28
C CYS A 24 7.06 -13.60 13.02
N ASN A 25 6.08 -14.46 12.73
CA ASN A 25 5.96 -15.76 13.40
C ASN A 25 6.83 -16.85 12.76
N LYS A 26 7.10 -16.76 11.44
CA LYS A 26 7.79 -17.82 10.69
C LYS A 26 9.26 -17.56 10.46
N VAL A 27 9.64 -16.29 10.30
CA VAL A 27 11.01 -15.91 9.92
C VAL A 27 11.73 -15.30 11.12
N ILE A 28 12.81 -15.96 11.54
CA ILE A 28 13.62 -15.51 12.66
C ILE A 28 14.19 -14.12 12.36
N GLY A 29 14.06 -13.20 13.31
CA GLY A 29 14.59 -11.83 13.19
C GLY A 29 13.67 -10.85 12.44
N PHE A 30 12.60 -11.30 11.78
CA PHE A 30 11.69 -10.39 11.05
C PHE A 30 10.91 -9.46 12.00
N SER A 31 10.57 -9.95 13.20
CA SER A 31 9.89 -9.14 14.23
C SER A 31 10.75 -7.96 14.69
N GLU A 32 12.04 -8.19 14.85
CA GLU A 32 13.04 -7.17 15.21
C GLU A 32 13.16 -6.13 14.08
N LEU A 33 13.30 -6.60 12.84
CA LEU A 33 13.36 -5.72 11.66
C LEU A 33 12.11 -4.82 11.58
N TYR A 34 10.92 -5.38 11.79
CA TYR A 34 9.68 -4.62 11.76
C TYR A 34 9.65 -3.52 12.83
N LYS A 35 10.03 -3.82 14.06
CA LYS A 35 10.12 -2.84 15.16
C LYS A 35 11.15 -1.74 14.90
N GLU A 36 12.30 -2.11 14.35
CA GLU A 36 13.34 -1.15 13.95
C GLU A 36 12.82 -0.21 12.85
N MET A 37 12.12 -0.75 11.84
CA MET A 37 11.51 0.05 10.77
C MET A 37 10.43 0.98 11.31
N GLU A 38 9.57 0.51 12.21
CA GLU A 38 8.51 1.31 12.83
C GLU A 38 9.12 2.50 13.59
N ARG A 39 10.12 2.24 14.43
CA ARG A 39 10.86 3.28 15.15
C ARG A 39 11.53 4.28 14.21
N SER A 40 12.24 3.77 13.21
CA SER A 40 12.98 4.61 12.25
C SER A 40 12.04 5.48 11.42
N ILE A 41 10.92 4.94 10.94
CA ILE A 41 9.90 5.66 10.16
C ILE A 41 9.25 6.75 11.01
N SER A 42 8.95 6.45 12.28
CA SER A 42 8.38 7.42 13.23
C SER A 42 9.34 8.58 13.48
N ILE A 43 10.61 8.30 13.78
CA ILE A 43 11.62 9.34 14.04
C ILE A 43 11.88 10.20 12.81
N ASN A 44 11.90 9.62 11.62
CA ASN A 44 12.12 10.33 10.35
C ASN A 44 10.87 11.05 9.82
N GLY A 45 9.77 11.10 10.57
CA GLY A 45 8.53 11.78 10.18
C GLY A 45 7.86 11.22 8.93
N LYS A 46 8.15 9.98 8.57
CA LYS A 46 7.49 9.31 7.44
C LYS A 46 6.09 8.83 7.81
N SER A 47 5.23 8.70 6.81
CA SER A 47 3.84 8.29 7.02
C SER A 47 3.73 6.82 7.46
N LYS A 48 2.69 6.50 8.26
CA LYS A 48 2.32 5.11 8.59
C LYS A 48 2.08 4.25 7.35
N SER A 49 1.60 4.86 6.25
CA SER A 49 1.42 4.15 4.98
C SER A 49 2.75 3.64 4.40
N ALA A 50 3.85 4.37 4.59
CA ALA A 50 5.18 3.91 4.17
C ALA A 50 5.59 2.65 4.94
N LEU A 51 5.41 2.63 6.27
CA LEU A 51 5.66 1.43 7.08
C LEU A 51 4.85 0.24 6.59
N ILE A 52 3.53 0.42 6.44
CA ILE A 52 2.62 -0.66 6.01
C ILE A 52 3.03 -1.21 4.64
N ASN A 53 3.34 -0.35 3.67
CA ASN A 53 3.70 -0.78 2.33
C ASN A 53 5.07 -1.47 2.30
N TYR A 54 6.08 -0.92 2.96
CA TYR A 54 7.42 -1.50 2.98
C TYR A 54 7.45 -2.82 3.74
N SER A 55 6.88 -2.87 4.95
CA SER A 55 6.87 -4.09 5.76
C SER A 55 6.07 -5.21 5.10
N ARG A 56 4.97 -4.89 4.41
CA ARG A 56 4.20 -5.88 3.64
C ARG A 56 5.04 -6.51 2.54
N GLN A 57 5.79 -5.71 1.78
CA GLN A 57 6.61 -6.25 0.70
C GLN A 57 7.79 -7.07 1.21
N LEU A 58 8.45 -6.61 2.28
CA LEU A 58 9.49 -7.39 2.93
C LEU A 58 8.96 -8.69 3.52
N ALA A 59 7.73 -8.69 4.06
CA ALA A 59 7.08 -9.90 4.55
C ALA A 59 6.79 -10.91 3.42
N HIS A 60 6.39 -10.44 2.23
CA HIS A 60 6.24 -11.31 1.06
C HIS A 60 7.56 -11.97 0.66
N LEU A 61 8.67 -11.21 0.61
CA LEU A 61 10.00 -11.75 0.34
C LEU A 61 10.43 -12.76 1.42
N ALA A 62 10.31 -12.37 2.70
CA ALA A 62 10.69 -13.20 3.82
C ALA A 62 9.97 -14.55 3.82
N LEU A 63 8.66 -14.55 3.56
CA LEU A 63 7.86 -15.78 3.50
C LEU A 63 8.13 -16.61 2.25
N HIS A 64 8.52 -15.98 1.13
CA HIS A 64 8.83 -16.69 -0.10
C HIS A 64 10.12 -17.50 0.03
N TYR A 65 11.17 -16.90 0.59
CA TYR A 65 12.48 -17.53 0.77
C TYR A 65 12.66 -18.16 2.15
N ASN A 66 11.71 -17.95 3.07
CA ASN A 66 11.80 -18.38 4.49
C ASN A 66 13.09 -17.93 5.18
N CYS A 67 13.57 -16.74 4.85
CA CYS A 67 14.77 -16.12 5.42
C CYS A 67 14.59 -14.60 5.56
N MET A 68 15.55 -13.96 6.22
CA MET A 68 15.55 -12.49 6.34
C MET A 68 15.71 -11.84 4.96
N PRO A 69 14.89 -10.84 4.62
CA PRO A 69 15.00 -10.15 3.33
C PRO A 69 16.37 -9.49 3.08
N LEU A 70 17.05 -9.10 4.15
CA LEU A 70 18.37 -8.46 4.07
C LEU A 70 19.52 -9.44 3.82
N ASP A 71 19.28 -10.74 3.96
CA ASP A 71 20.24 -11.80 3.66
C ASP A 71 20.16 -12.24 2.19
N LEU A 72 19.14 -11.75 1.45
CA LEU A 72 18.97 -12.05 0.03
C LEU A 72 19.92 -11.22 -0.81
N ASP A 73 20.49 -11.85 -1.83
CA ASP A 73 21.25 -11.15 -2.85
C ASP A 73 20.34 -10.44 -3.88
N THR A 74 20.93 -9.64 -4.75
CA THR A 74 20.19 -8.89 -5.77
C THR A 74 19.48 -9.81 -6.76
N ASP A 75 20.10 -10.91 -7.15
CA ASP A 75 19.58 -11.84 -8.15
C ASP A 75 18.36 -12.57 -7.61
N GLN A 76 18.40 -13.02 -6.35
CA GLN A 76 17.22 -13.59 -5.67
C GLN A 76 16.05 -12.64 -5.64
N VAL A 77 16.28 -11.36 -5.32
CA VAL A 77 15.21 -10.35 -5.33
C VAL A 77 14.67 -10.11 -6.74
N MET A 78 15.56 -10.11 -7.75
CA MET A 78 15.16 -9.99 -9.16
C MET A 78 14.34 -11.19 -9.64
N ASP A 79 14.75 -12.39 -9.29
CA ASP A 79 14.02 -13.63 -9.62
C ASP A 79 12.63 -13.65 -9.01
N TYR A 80 12.53 -13.22 -7.74
CA TYR A 80 11.23 -13.07 -7.10
C TYR A 80 10.34 -12.06 -7.83
N LEU A 81 10.86 -10.89 -8.18
CA LEU A 81 10.12 -9.87 -8.91
C LEU A 81 9.72 -10.35 -10.31
N HIS A 82 10.58 -11.09 -11.00
CA HIS A 82 10.27 -11.71 -12.29
C HIS A 82 9.14 -12.74 -12.15
N LEU A 83 9.22 -13.62 -11.15
CA LEU A 83 8.20 -14.62 -10.84
C LEU A 83 6.84 -13.95 -10.56
N VAL A 84 6.81 -12.90 -9.75
CA VAL A 84 5.57 -12.16 -9.42
C VAL A 84 4.99 -11.49 -10.67
N LYS A 85 5.85 -10.91 -11.51
CA LYS A 85 5.42 -10.28 -12.77
C LYS A 85 4.83 -11.30 -13.76
N SER A 86 5.42 -12.47 -13.88
CA SER A 86 4.95 -13.54 -14.79
C SER A 86 3.56 -14.05 -14.41
N ARG A 87 3.20 -14.00 -13.13
CA ARG A 87 1.87 -14.36 -12.62
C ARG A 87 0.78 -13.33 -12.96
N GLY A 88 1.14 -12.14 -13.44
CA GLY A 88 0.23 -11.11 -13.93
C GLY A 88 -0.67 -10.45 -12.87
N ALA A 89 -0.47 -10.75 -11.58
CA ALA A 89 -1.38 -10.36 -10.51
C ALA A 89 -1.01 -9.03 -9.82
N GLU A 90 0.21 -8.49 -10.06
CA GLU A 90 0.73 -7.42 -9.22
C GLU A 90 0.93 -6.09 -9.99
N SER A 91 0.62 -5.01 -9.29
CA SER A 91 0.75 -3.64 -9.83
C SER A 91 2.20 -3.15 -9.83
N ALA A 92 2.49 -2.12 -10.65
CA ALA A 92 3.78 -1.43 -10.62
C ALA A 92 4.14 -0.90 -9.23
N SER A 93 3.13 -0.56 -8.41
CA SER A 93 3.33 -0.13 -7.04
C SER A 93 3.89 -1.24 -6.15
N PHE A 94 3.50 -2.49 -6.37
CA PHE A 94 4.05 -3.65 -5.66
C PHE A 94 5.57 -3.72 -5.83
N PHE A 95 6.05 -3.68 -7.06
CA PHE A 95 7.48 -3.71 -7.38
C PHE A 95 8.23 -2.53 -6.77
N ASN A 96 7.70 -1.32 -6.95
CA ASN A 96 8.32 -0.12 -6.43
C ASN A 96 8.41 -0.15 -4.89
N PHE A 97 7.38 -0.61 -4.20
CA PHE A 97 7.42 -0.74 -2.74
C PHE A 97 8.36 -1.84 -2.27
N THR A 98 8.55 -2.92 -3.02
CA THR A 98 9.57 -3.94 -2.70
C THR A 98 10.96 -3.33 -2.77
N VAL A 99 11.28 -2.64 -3.88
CA VAL A 99 12.57 -1.96 -4.05
C VAL A 99 12.81 -0.90 -2.98
N HIS A 100 11.80 -0.06 -2.72
CA HIS A 100 11.92 0.99 -1.70
C HIS A 100 12.00 0.42 -0.28
N GLY A 101 11.29 -0.67 0.02
CA GLY A 101 11.36 -1.37 1.28
C GLY A 101 12.74 -1.95 1.55
N MET A 102 13.32 -2.65 0.56
CA MET A 102 14.67 -3.19 0.63
C MET A 102 15.71 -2.09 0.85
N ARG A 103 15.70 -1.05 0.01
CA ARG A 103 16.63 0.09 0.16
C ARG A 103 16.50 0.77 1.51
N TYR A 104 15.27 0.92 2.02
CA TYR A 104 15.04 1.53 3.32
C TYR A 104 15.61 0.69 4.44
N ALA A 105 15.37 -0.61 4.42
CA ALA A 105 15.85 -1.54 5.45
C ALA A 105 17.40 -1.66 5.43
N CYS A 106 18.01 -1.76 4.24
CA CYS A 106 19.48 -1.76 4.10
C CYS A 106 20.09 -0.46 4.64
N LYS A 107 19.55 0.70 4.22
CA LYS A 107 20.04 2.00 4.69
C LYS A 107 19.93 2.14 6.20
N MET A 108 18.84 1.69 6.79
CA MET A 108 18.60 1.74 8.22
C MET A 108 19.64 0.95 9.02
N ARG A 109 20.08 -0.19 8.49
CA ARG A 109 21.12 -1.05 9.10
C ARG A 109 22.54 -0.74 8.66
N GLY A 110 22.75 0.34 7.89
CA GLY A 110 24.07 0.73 7.39
C GLY A 110 24.67 -0.23 6.36
N LEU A 111 23.82 -1.06 5.73
CA LEU A 111 24.25 -1.96 4.66
C LEU A 111 24.35 -1.19 3.34
N GLU A 112 25.32 -1.53 2.49
CA GLU A 112 25.42 -0.96 1.16
C GLU A 112 24.24 -1.38 0.30
N TYR A 113 23.34 -0.42 0.05
CA TYR A 113 22.14 -0.64 -0.79
C TYR A 113 22.38 -0.31 -2.27
N THR A 114 23.54 0.20 -2.62
CA THR A 114 23.97 0.47 -4.02
C THR A 114 24.04 -0.80 -4.85
N GLN A 115 24.28 -1.93 -4.22
CA GLN A 115 24.24 -3.25 -4.86
C GLN A 115 22.81 -3.61 -5.35
N PHE A 116 21.78 -3.07 -4.71
CA PHE A 116 20.38 -3.22 -5.15
C PHE A 116 20.00 -2.18 -6.21
N SER A 117 20.68 -2.22 -7.35
CA SER A 117 20.28 -1.46 -8.54
C SER A 117 19.04 -2.06 -9.18
N LEU A 118 17.96 -2.19 -8.39
CA LEU A 118 16.71 -2.69 -8.89
C LEU A 118 16.01 -1.63 -9.73
N PRO A 119 15.57 -1.95 -10.96
CA PRO A 119 14.89 -1.00 -11.82
C PRO A 119 13.54 -0.60 -11.22
N GLY A 120 13.29 0.71 -11.14
CA GLY A 120 11.95 1.19 -10.86
C GLY A 120 11.04 0.96 -12.07
N LEU A 121 9.94 0.26 -11.90
CA LEU A 121 8.96 0.11 -12.96
C LEU A 121 8.20 1.42 -13.16
N LYS A 122 8.39 2.04 -14.32
CA LYS A 122 7.53 3.14 -14.76
C LYS A 122 6.27 2.53 -15.35
N GLY A 123 5.16 2.59 -14.62
CA GLY A 123 3.85 2.26 -15.17
C GLY A 123 3.45 3.24 -16.28
N PRO A 124 2.59 2.83 -17.23
CA PRO A 124 2.04 3.75 -18.21
C PRO A 124 1.30 4.87 -17.49
N ARG A 125 1.66 6.12 -17.79
CA ARG A 125 0.93 7.30 -17.30
C ARG A 125 -0.40 7.37 -18.04
N LYS A 126 -1.46 6.83 -17.46
CA LYS A 126 -2.82 7.09 -17.92
C LYS A 126 -3.25 8.45 -17.38
N LEU A 127 -3.63 9.35 -18.29
CA LEU A 127 -4.26 10.61 -17.88
C LEU A 127 -5.57 10.29 -17.18
N PRO A 128 -5.88 10.93 -16.03
CA PRO A 128 -7.16 10.74 -15.36
C PRO A 128 -8.29 11.24 -16.29
N ILE A 129 -9.42 10.54 -16.26
CA ILE A 129 -10.64 11.01 -16.92
C ILE A 129 -11.15 12.19 -16.10
N VAL A 130 -11.21 13.35 -16.73
CA VAL A 130 -11.71 14.58 -16.10
C VAL A 130 -13.19 14.73 -16.46
N LEU A 131 -14.06 14.75 -15.46
CA LEU A 131 -15.49 14.97 -15.64
C LEU A 131 -15.76 16.44 -15.99
N ASN A 132 -16.64 16.66 -16.96
CA ASN A 132 -17.11 18.00 -17.29
C ASN A 132 -18.17 18.49 -16.30
N GLY A 133 -18.48 19.79 -16.31
CA GLY A 133 -19.42 20.38 -15.35
C GLY A 133 -20.85 19.82 -15.44
N SER A 134 -21.31 19.35 -16.61
CA SER A 134 -22.62 18.73 -16.78
C SER A 134 -22.67 17.34 -16.15
N GLU A 135 -21.61 16.56 -16.29
CA GLU A 135 -21.45 15.23 -15.66
C GLU A 135 -21.41 15.34 -14.14
N VAL A 136 -20.68 16.33 -13.60
CA VAL A 136 -20.64 16.58 -12.16
C VAL A 136 -22.02 16.98 -11.63
N LYS A 137 -22.76 17.84 -12.34
CA LYS A 137 -24.15 18.19 -11.97
C LYS A 137 -25.08 16.98 -12.00
N ALA A 138 -24.94 16.09 -12.99
CA ALA A 138 -25.71 14.86 -13.05
C ALA A 138 -25.37 13.93 -11.89
N LEU A 139 -24.09 13.78 -11.54
CA LEU A 139 -23.61 13.00 -10.42
C LEU A 139 -24.20 13.53 -9.09
N LEU A 140 -24.15 14.84 -8.86
CA LEU A 140 -24.72 15.47 -7.68
C LEU A 140 -26.22 15.27 -7.55
N ARG A 141 -26.98 15.31 -8.68
CA ARG A 141 -28.43 15.03 -8.70
C ARG A 141 -28.74 13.56 -8.39
N ALA A 142 -27.90 12.64 -8.86
CA ALA A 142 -28.08 11.20 -8.60
C ALA A 142 -27.84 10.81 -7.14
N CYS A 143 -27.09 11.61 -6.38
CA CYS A 143 -26.85 11.36 -4.95
C CYS A 143 -28.11 11.59 -4.11
N LYS A 144 -28.64 10.54 -3.50
CA LYS A 144 -29.80 10.63 -2.61
C LYS A 144 -29.46 11.25 -1.25
N LEU A 145 -28.27 10.98 -0.71
CA LEU A 145 -27.84 11.44 0.61
C LEU A 145 -27.10 12.78 0.53
N LEU A 146 -27.49 13.73 1.37
CA LEU A 146 -26.83 15.04 1.49
C LEU A 146 -25.32 14.90 1.76
N LYS A 147 -24.94 13.95 2.61
CA LYS A 147 -23.55 13.63 2.93
C LYS A 147 -22.71 13.35 1.66
N HIS A 148 -23.24 12.58 0.73
CA HIS A 148 -22.53 12.25 -0.51
C HIS A 148 -22.42 13.47 -1.43
N ARG A 149 -23.48 14.29 -1.51
CA ARG A 149 -23.43 15.56 -2.27
C ARG A 149 -22.37 16.50 -1.72
N LEU A 150 -22.30 16.62 -0.38
CA LEU A 150 -21.32 17.47 0.28
C LEU A 150 -19.89 17.01 -0.02
N ILE A 151 -19.61 15.70 0.12
CA ILE A 151 -18.29 15.14 -0.18
C ILE A 151 -17.88 15.41 -1.63
N ILE A 152 -18.75 15.14 -2.60
CA ILE A 152 -18.47 15.37 -4.01
C ILE A 152 -18.31 16.87 -4.29
N GLY A 153 -19.15 17.71 -3.69
CA GLY A 153 -19.08 19.16 -3.83
C GLY A 153 -17.77 19.74 -3.31
N LEU A 154 -17.30 19.27 -2.16
CA LEU A 154 -16.00 19.69 -1.58
C LEU A 154 -14.83 19.20 -2.43
N CYS A 155 -14.86 17.97 -2.90
CA CYS A 155 -13.80 17.46 -3.79
C CYS A 155 -13.73 18.22 -5.11
N TYR A 156 -14.90 18.52 -5.73
CA TYR A 156 -14.93 19.21 -7.02
C TYR A 156 -14.76 20.72 -6.90
N GLY A 157 -15.49 21.37 -5.97
CA GLY A 157 -15.50 22.82 -5.84
C GLY A 157 -14.25 23.38 -5.15
N CYS A 158 -13.75 22.68 -4.14
CA CYS A 158 -12.57 23.13 -3.36
C CYS A 158 -11.30 22.36 -3.72
N GLY A 159 -11.36 21.35 -4.61
CA GLY A 159 -10.20 20.55 -4.98
C GLY A 159 -9.65 19.67 -3.86
N LEU A 160 -10.42 19.42 -2.80
CA LEU A 160 -10.00 18.62 -1.66
C LEU A 160 -9.84 17.15 -2.03
N ARG A 161 -8.77 16.51 -1.54
CA ARG A 161 -8.61 15.06 -1.64
C ARG A 161 -9.58 14.34 -0.71
N SER A 162 -9.93 13.11 -1.05
CA SER A 162 -10.85 12.29 -0.24
C SER A 162 -10.42 12.16 1.23
N SER A 163 -9.11 12.05 1.49
CA SER A 163 -8.57 12.02 2.85
C SER A 163 -8.70 13.36 3.59
N GLU A 164 -8.60 14.48 2.90
CA GLU A 164 -8.77 15.81 3.47
C GLU A 164 -10.22 16.04 3.86
N VAL A 165 -11.17 15.63 2.99
CA VAL A 165 -12.60 15.70 3.31
C VAL A 165 -12.97 14.83 4.52
N GLN A 166 -12.35 13.65 4.66
CA GLN A 166 -12.58 12.77 5.82
C GLN A 166 -12.14 13.38 7.15
N HIS A 167 -11.13 14.23 7.14
CA HIS A 167 -10.57 14.89 8.33
C HIS A 167 -11.03 16.33 8.50
N LEU A 168 -11.95 16.81 7.64
CA LEU A 168 -12.50 18.15 7.71
C LEU A 168 -13.33 18.30 8.99
N GLN A 169 -13.06 19.35 9.75
CA GLN A 169 -13.78 19.73 10.97
C GLN A 169 -14.57 21.01 10.74
N PRO A 170 -15.67 21.26 11.48
CA PRO A 170 -16.42 22.50 11.38
C PRO A 170 -15.59 23.77 11.61
N SER A 171 -14.56 23.67 12.45
CA SER A 171 -13.60 24.77 12.70
C SER A 171 -12.71 25.13 11.50
N HIS A 172 -12.70 24.29 10.47
CA HIS A 172 -11.95 24.56 9.23
C HIS A 172 -12.81 25.25 8.16
N VAL A 173 -14.06 25.55 8.47
CA VAL A 173 -15.02 26.19 7.56
C VAL A 173 -15.35 27.57 8.10
N ASP A 174 -15.02 28.59 7.33
CA ASP A 174 -15.41 29.99 7.60
C ASP A 174 -16.83 30.18 7.10
N LEU A 175 -17.78 30.53 8.01
CA LEU A 175 -19.20 30.68 7.73
C LEU A 175 -19.61 32.16 7.78
#